data_bac84e6a3e005962b53f3d971a87934d
#
_entry.id   bac84e6a3e005962b53f3d971a87934d
#
_cell.length_a   1.000
_cell.length_b   1.000
_cell.length_c   1.000
_cell.angle_alpha   90.00
_cell.angle_beta   90.00
_cell.angle_gamma   90.00
#
_symmetry.space_group_name_H-M   'P 1'
#
loop_
_entity.id
_entity.type
_entity.pdbx_description
1 polymer ?
#
loop_
_entity_poly.entity_id
_entity_poly.type
_entity_poly.pdbx_seq_one_letter_code
_entity_poly.pdbx_strand_id
1 'polypeptide(L)'
;MNKLLIVGTVAFDAIETPFGKTDKILGGAGTFIGLSASHFNLQSAIVSVVGGDFPQEYLDLLTARNIDISGLEIVKEGKTFFWSGKYHNDMNSRDTLATELNVLADFNPIVPNHFKDADVVMLGNLHPIVQTGVLNQMTQKP
;
A
#
# COMPACT_ATOMS: atom_id res chain seq x y z
N MET A 1 12.30 20.24 3.22
CA MET A 1 12.09 18.85 3.70
C MET A 1 11.41 18.12 2.58
N ASN A 2 11.96 17.01 2.16
CA ASN A 2 11.45 16.29 0.98
C ASN A 2 10.18 15.52 1.34
N LYS A 3 9.12 15.73 0.55
CA LYS A 3 7.84 15.03 0.66
C LYS A 3 7.80 13.87 -0.32
N LEU A 4 7.47 12.69 0.17
CA LEU A 4 7.27 11.48 -0.61
C LEU A 4 5.81 11.05 -0.57
N LEU A 5 5.14 11.05 -1.72
CA LEU A 5 3.81 10.46 -1.87
C LEU A 5 3.98 9.02 -2.37
N ILE A 6 3.40 8.08 -1.64
CA ILE A 6 3.47 6.65 -1.92
C ILE A 6 2.10 6.19 -2.42
N VAL A 7 2.06 5.62 -3.60
CA VAL A 7 0.82 5.10 -4.21
C VAL A 7 1.01 3.61 -4.44
N GLY A 8 0.33 2.79 -3.66
CA GLY A 8 0.52 1.34 -3.73
C GLY A 8 -0.48 0.60 -2.84
N THR A 9 -0.51 -0.72 -2.93
CA THR A 9 -1.39 -1.53 -2.09
C THR A 9 -0.99 -1.48 -0.63
N VAL A 10 -1.99 -1.41 0.25
CA VAL A 10 -1.94 -1.82 1.65
C VAL A 10 -2.83 -3.04 1.73
N ALA A 11 -2.29 -4.18 2.14
CA ALA A 11 -2.89 -5.47 1.83
C ALA A 11 -2.69 -6.50 2.94
N PHE A 12 -3.39 -7.61 2.80
CA PHE A 12 -3.04 -8.87 3.47
C PHE A 12 -2.35 -9.81 2.50
N ASP A 13 -1.27 -10.43 2.97
CA ASP A 13 -0.59 -11.51 2.28
C ASP A 13 -0.67 -12.81 3.10
N ALA A 14 -0.79 -13.95 2.41
CA ALA A 14 -0.58 -15.28 2.95
C ALA A 14 0.50 -15.97 2.14
N ILE A 15 1.60 -16.33 2.79
CA ILE A 15 2.81 -16.80 2.13
C ILE A 15 3.14 -18.22 2.60
N GLU A 16 3.31 -19.13 1.66
CA GLU A 16 3.86 -20.47 1.87
C GLU A 16 5.27 -20.55 1.25
N THR A 17 6.20 -21.09 2.00
CA THR A 17 7.58 -21.33 1.57
C THR A 17 7.99 -22.75 1.97
N PRO A 18 9.12 -23.29 1.47
CA PRO A 18 9.67 -24.56 1.96
C PRO A 18 10.00 -24.55 3.47
N PHE A 19 10.08 -23.36 4.08
CA PHE A 19 10.50 -23.18 5.48
C PHE A 19 9.34 -22.90 6.42
N GLY A 20 8.15 -22.60 5.91
CA GLY A 20 7.00 -22.30 6.72
C GLY A 20 5.87 -21.61 5.97
N LYS A 21 4.78 -21.37 6.68
CA LYS A 21 3.56 -20.78 6.15
C LYS A 21 3.05 -19.70 7.10
N THR A 22 2.55 -18.61 6.53
CA THR A 22 1.82 -17.57 7.25
C THR A 22 0.36 -17.57 6.84
N ASP A 23 -0.50 -17.11 7.74
CA ASP A 23 -1.84 -16.67 7.40
C ASP A 23 -1.80 -15.20 6.96
N LYS A 24 -2.93 -14.50 7.04
CA LYS A 24 -3.04 -13.09 6.69
C LYS A 24 -2.11 -12.23 7.54
N ILE A 25 -1.07 -11.72 6.92
CA ILE A 25 -0.12 -10.77 7.51
C ILE A 25 -0.17 -9.45 6.75
N LEU A 26 0.33 -8.39 7.37
CA LEU A 26 0.46 -7.09 6.71
C LEU A 26 1.37 -7.21 5.49
N GLY A 27 0.88 -6.76 4.36
CA GLY A 27 1.55 -6.78 3.08
C GLY A 27 1.23 -5.56 2.23
N GLY A 28 1.58 -5.66 0.95
CA GLY A 28 1.35 -4.62 -0.05
C GLY A 28 2.55 -3.71 -0.30
N ALA A 29 2.71 -3.30 -1.56
CA ALA A 29 3.83 -2.47 -1.98
C ALA A 29 3.85 -1.11 -1.27
N GLY A 30 2.69 -0.47 -1.09
CA GLY A 30 2.59 0.80 -0.37
C GLY A 30 3.08 0.70 1.07
N THR A 31 2.72 -0.39 1.77
CA THR A 31 3.20 -0.68 3.13
C THR A 31 4.72 -0.75 3.18
N PHE A 32 5.34 -1.59 2.33
CA PHE A 32 6.79 -1.81 2.38
C PHE A 32 7.58 -0.59 1.91
N ILE A 33 7.10 0.15 0.91
CA ILE A 33 7.71 1.42 0.51
C ILE A 33 7.68 2.41 1.68
N GLY A 34 6.52 2.54 2.36
CA GLY A 34 6.37 3.45 3.50
C GLY A 34 7.29 3.08 4.66
N LEU A 35 7.32 1.80 5.06
CA LEU A 35 8.19 1.32 6.13
C LEU A 35 9.67 1.50 5.79
N SER A 36 10.08 1.24 4.54
CA SER A 36 11.45 1.48 4.09
C SER A 36 11.80 2.96 4.10
N ALA A 37 10.91 3.82 3.58
CA ALA A 37 11.10 5.27 3.57
C ALA A 37 11.18 5.88 4.98
N SER A 38 10.52 5.27 5.96
CA SER A 38 10.53 5.74 7.36
C SER A 38 11.91 5.73 8.03
N HIS A 39 12.88 5.03 7.45
CA HIS A 39 14.28 5.05 7.91
C HIS A 39 15.06 6.29 7.44
N PHE A 40 14.47 7.09 6.56
CA PHE A 40 15.05 8.32 6.06
C PHE A 40 14.29 9.54 6.62
N ASN A 41 14.91 10.68 6.65
CA ASN A 41 14.29 11.92 7.14
C ASN A 41 13.39 12.52 6.06
N LEU A 42 12.27 11.85 5.76
CA LEU A 42 11.27 12.24 4.77
C LEU A 42 9.91 12.42 5.44
N GLN A 43 9.11 13.37 4.92
CA GLN A 43 7.67 13.39 5.15
C GLN A 43 7.02 12.46 4.13
N SER A 44 6.42 11.37 4.57
CA SER A 44 5.79 10.42 3.67
C SER A 44 4.30 10.26 3.93
N ALA A 45 3.53 10.08 2.87
CA ALA A 45 2.11 9.74 2.93
C ALA A 45 1.78 8.57 2.00
N ILE A 46 0.82 7.74 2.41
CA ILE A 46 0.30 6.64 1.60
C ILE A 46 -1.07 6.99 1.05
N VAL A 47 -1.24 6.79 -0.26
CA VAL A 47 -2.53 6.78 -0.96
C VAL A 47 -2.86 5.35 -1.33
N SER A 48 -3.88 4.80 -0.69
CA SER A 48 -4.33 3.43 -0.87
C SER A 48 -5.74 3.24 -0.33
N VAL A 49 -6.23 2.01 -0.29
CA VAL A 49 -7.53 1.64 0.26
C VAL A 49 -7.45 0.33 1.01
N VAL A 50 -8.16 0.27 2.13
CA VAL A 50 -8.36 -0.96 2.93
C VAL A 50 -9.83 -1.12 3.30
N GLY A 51 -10.23 -2.34 3.66
CA GLY A 51 -11.56 -2.62 4.19
C GLY A 51 -11.67 -2.36 5.68
N GLY A 52 -12.89 -2.50 6.20
CA GLY A 52 -13.15 -2.43 7.64
C GLY A 52 -12.57 -3.61 8.45
N ASP A 53 -12.09 -4.63 7.75
CA ASP A 53 -11.39 -5.79 8.33
C ASP A 53 -9.90 -5.53 8.60
N PHE A 54 -9.39 -4.34 8.23
CA PHE A 54 -7.97 -3.99 8.43
C PHE A 54 -7.72 -3.64 9.90
N PRO A 55 -6.79 -4.34 10.59
CA PRO A 55 -6.57 -4.16 12.02
C PRO A 55 -6.05 -2.77 12.38
N GLN A 56 -6.56 -2.20 13.48
CA GLN A 56 -6.08 -0.93 14.01
C GLN A 56 -4.58 -0.94 14.32
N GLU A 57 -4.05 -2.07 14.79
CA GLU A 57 -2.62 -2.24 15.07
C GLU A 57 -1.72 -1.97 13.88
N TYR A 58 -2.18 -2.25 12.66
CA TYR A 58 -1.41 -1.96 11.44
C TYR A 58 -1.48 -0.47 11.07
N LEU A 59 -2.62 0.17 11.30
CA LEU A 59 -2.73 1.63 11.15
C LEU A 59 -1.80 2.34 12.15
N ASP A 60 -1.78 1.86 13.40
CA ASP A 60 -0.92 2.38 14.46
C ASP A 60 0.57 2.17 14.14
N LEU A 61 0.93 1.03 13.54
CA LEU A 61 2.29 0.77 13.08
C LEU A 61 2.74 1.80 12.04
N LEU A 62 1.89 2.10 11.05
CA LEU A 62 2.22 3.08 10.00
C LEU A 62 2.39 4.47 10.60
N THR A 63 1.46 4.90 11.45
CA THR A 63 1.53 6.23 12.09
C THR A 63 2.69 6.36 13.08
N ALA A 64 3.03 5.30 13.81
CA ALA A 64 4.21 5.28 14.70
C ALA A 64 5.54 5.40 13.94
N ARG A 65 5.53 5.13 12.62
CA ARG A 65 6.66 5.34 11.72
C ARG A 65 6.62 6.70 11.01
N ASN A 66 5.78 7.64 11.50
CA ASN A 66 5.57 8.95 10.92
C ASN A 66 5.11 8.93 9.46
N ILE A 67 4.37 7.90 9.08
CA ILE A 67 3.75 7.81 7.76
C ILE A 67 2.35 8.41 7.87
N ASP A 68 2.07 9.42 7.07
CA ASP A 68 0.75 10.04 6.98
C ASP A 68 -0.21 9.07 6.25
N ILE A 69 -1.27 8.69 6.93
CA ILE A 69 -2.32 7.79 6.39
C ILE A 69 -3.61 8.52 6.04
N SER A 70 -3.60 9.85 5.97
CA SER A 70 -4.80 10.62 5.59
C SER A 70 -5.28 10.34 4.16
N GLY A 71 -4.41 9.80 3.30
CA GLY A 71 -4.73 9.31 1.96
C GLY A 71 -5.13 7.82 1.90
N LEU A 72 -5.16 7.13 3.04
CA LEU A 72 -5.59 5.74 3.14
C LEU A 72 -7.10 5.70 3.39
N GLU A 73 -7.88 5.33 2.37
CA GLU A 73 -9.33 5.17 2.47
C GLU A 73 -9.66 3.89 3.26
N ILE A 74 -10.64 3.98 4.16
CA ILE A 74 -11.17 2.82 4.91
C ILE A 74 -12.63 2.62 4.52
N VAL A 75 -12.90 1.56 3.75
CA VAL A 75 -14.27 1.18 3.34
C VAL A 75 -14.84 0.22 4.39
N LYS A 76 -15.62 0.75 5.34
CA LYS A 76 -16.08 0.03 6.53
C LYS A 76 -16.76 -1.31 6.24
N GLU A 77 -17.60 -1.38 5.21
CA GLU A 77 -18.34 -2.59 4.82
C GLU A 77 -17.60 -3.46 3.81
N GLY A 78 -16.36 -3.10 3.46
CA GLY A 78 -15.54 -3.81 2.49
C GLY A 78 -14.47 -4.68 3.16
N LYS A 79 -13.83 -5.50 2.33
CA LYS A 79 -12.66 -6.30 2.71
C LYS A 79 -11.40 -5.75 2.06
N THR A 80 -10.30 -5.85 2.78
CA THR A 80 -8.97 -5.46 2.30
C THR A 80 -8.49 -6.40 1.18
N PHE A 81 -7.74 -5.86 0.23
CA PHE A 81 -7.05 -6.63 -0.80
C PHE A 81 -6.24 -7.76 -0.18
N PHE A 82 -6.36 -8.96 -0.75
CA PHE A 82 -5.69 -10.15 -0.27
C PHE A 82 -4.95 -10.85 -1.41
N TRP A 83 -3.71 -11.23 -1.15
CA TRP A 83 -2.92 -12.06 -2.03
C TRP A 83 -2.37 -13.27 -1.27
N SER A 84 -2.35 -14.42 -1.94
CA SER A 84 -1.72 -15.62 -1.41
C SER A 84 -0.83 -16.26 -2.46
N GLY A 85 0.37 -16.65 -2.04
CA GLY A 85 1.36 -17.27 -2.92
C GLY A 85 2.20 -18.33 -2.24
N LYS A 86 2.71 -19.23 -3.09
CA LYS A 86 3.61 -20.30 -2.68
C LYS A 86 4.95 -20.16 -3.40
N TYR A 87 5.99 -19.95 -2.63
CA TYR A 87 7.37 -19.88 -3.13
C TYR A 87 7.95 -21.27 -3.30
N HIS A 88 8.71 -21.47 -4.38
CA HIS A 88 9.43 -22.70 -4.66
C HIS A 88 10.76 -22.76 -3.86
N ASN A 89 11.45 -23.88 -3.97
CA ASN A 89 12.67 -24.12 -3.20
C ASN A 89 13.81 -23.11 -3.47
N ASP A 90 13.82 -22.52 -4.66
CA ASP A 90 14.78 -21.47 -5.05
C ASP A 90 14.46 -20.08 -4.46
N MET A 91 13.27 -19.92 -3.84
CA MET A 91 12.77 -18.66 -3.29
C MET A 91 12.63 -17.51 -4.32
N ASN A 92 12.88 -17.76 -5.60
CA ASN A 92 12.75 -16.79 -6.69
C ASN A 92 11.48 -16.98 -7.49
N SER A 93 11.07 -18.23 -7.64
CA SER A 93 9.82 -18.59 -8.33
C SER A 93 8.68 -18.74 -7.35
N ARG A 94 7.49 -18.35 -7.74
CA ARG A 94 6.28 -18.51 -6.93
C ARG A 94 5.05 -18.75 -7.79
N ASP A 95 4.10 -19.46 -7.23
CA ASP A 95 2.75 -19.62 -7.75
C ASP A 95 1.79 -18.70 -6.98
N THR A 96 0.95 -17.96 -7.68
CA THR A 96 -0.15 -17.24 -7.06
C THR A 96 -1.29 -18.23 -6.80
N LEU A 97 -1.69 -18.37 -5.55
CA LEU A 97 -2.78 -19.26 -5.14
C LEU A 97 -4.12 -18.53 -5.12
N ALA A 98 -4.14 -17.27 -4.71
CA ALA A 98 -5.34 -16.44 -4.67
C ALA A 98 -5.01 -14.96 -4.85
N THR A 99 -5.91 -14.23 -5.47
CA THR A 99 -5.90 -12.77 -5.55
C THR A 99 -7.34 -12.28 -5.40
N GLU A 100 -7.63 -11.61 -4.29
CA GLU A 100 -8.95 -11.04 -4.01
C GLU A 100 -8.81 -9.52 -4.01
N LEU A 101 -9.30 -8.87 -5.05
CA LEU A 101 -9.19 -7.41 -5.19
C LEU A 101 -9.99 -6.68 -4.11
N ASN A 102 -11.18 -7.17 -3.77
CA ASN A 102 -12.04 -6.58 -2.74
C ASN A 102 -12.20 -5.06 -2.97
N VAL A 103 -11.98 -4.22 -1.94
CA VAL A 103 -12.14 -2.76 -2.07
C VAL A 103 -11.19 -2.11 -3.08
N LEU A 104 -10.11 -2.78 -3.44
CA LEU A 104 -9.17 -2.27 -4.44
C LEU A 104 -9.77 -2.22 -5.86
N ALA A 105 -10.77 -3.06 -6.16
CA ALA A 105 -11.40 -3.13 -7.49
C ALA A 105 -12.01 -1.80 -7.93
N ASP A 106 -12.59 -1.06 -6.99
CA ASP A 106 -13.30 0.20 -7.24
C ASP A 106 -12.57 1.42 -6.67
N PHE A 107 -11.28 1.25 -6.35
CA PHE A 107 -10.50 2.32 -5.71
C PHE A 107 -10.32 3.53 -6.61
N ASN A 108 -10.78 4.68 -6.12
CA ASN A 108 -10.57 5.98 -6.74
C ASN A 108 -9.69 6.83 -5.81
N PRO A 109 -8.41 7.07 -6.14
CA PRO A 109 -7.47 7.69 -5.22
C PRO A 109 -7.78 9.18 -5.02
N ILE A 110 -7.67 9.62 -3.76
CA ILE A 110 -7.74 11.04 -3.39
C ILE A 110 -6.41 11.40 -2.72
N VAL A 111 -5.66 12.30 -3.36
CA VAL A 111 -4.40 12.80 -2.79
C VAL A 111 -4.71 13.85 -1.72
N PRO A 112 -4.20 13.69 -0.49
CA PRO A 112 -4.34 14.70 0.55
C PRO A 112 -3.80 16.06 0.08
N ASN A 113 -4.51 17.15 0.37
CA ASN A 113 -4.14 18.49 -0.14
C ASN A 113 -2.71 18.88 0.21
N HIS A 114 -2.25 18.54 1.42
CA HIS A 114 -0.91 18.86 1.90
C HIS A 114 0.20 17.95 1.32
N PHE A 115 -0.15 17.01 0.43
CA PHE A 115 0.79 16.18 -0.33
C PHE A 115 0.67 16.34 -1.85
N LYS A 116 -0.20 17.23 -2.33
CA LYS A 116 -0.29 17.53 -3.78
C LYS A 116 0.94 18.23 -4.34
N ASP A 117 1.77 18.78 -3.47
CA ASP A 117 3.05 19.41 -3.76
C ASP A 117 4.26 18.50 -3.44
N ALA A 118 4.05 17.19 -3.37
CA ALA A 118 5.13 16.25 -3.06
C ALA A 118 6.27 16.34 -4.08
N ASP A 119 7.51 16.31 -3.57
CA ASP A 119 8.72 16.38 -4.40
C ASP A 119 8.95 15.11 -5.20
N VAL A 120 8.51 13.97 -4.63
CA VAL A 120 8.64 12.64 -5.24
C VAL A 120 7.32 11.89 -5.09
N VAL A 121 6.90 11.25 -6.17
CA VAL A 121 5.76 10.31 -6.18
C VAL A 121 6.27 8.92 -6.54
N MET A 122 6.13 7.99 -5.61
CA MET A 122 6.43 6.58 -5.85
C MET A 122 5.17 5.84 -6.28
N LEU A 123 5.08 5.50 -7.56
CA LEU A 123 3.97 4.74 -8.13
C LEU A 123 4.27 3.25 -8.02
N GLY A 124 3.56 2.59 -7.12
CA GLY A 124 3.69 1.16 -6.88
C GLY A 124 2.84 0.29 -7.79
N ASN A 125 2.32 -0.80 -7.26
CA ASN A 125 1.65 -1.88 -7.98
C ASN A 125 0.14 -1.66 -8.26
N LEU A 126 -0.32 -0.43 -8.42
CA LEU A 126 -1.70 -0.13 -8.76
C LEU A 126 -1.91 -0.04 -10.27
N HIS A 127 -3.17 -0.17 -10.69
CA HIS A 127 -3.53 -0.07 -12.11
C HIS A 127 -3.12 1.28 -12.70
N PRO A 128 -2.64 1.36 -13.95
CA PRO A 128 -2.18 2.61 -14.58
C PRO A 128 -3.21 3.75 -14.55
N ILE A 129 -4.50 3.45 -14.63
CA ILE A 129 -5.57 4.46 -14.52
C ILE A 129 -5.54 5.12 -13.14
N VAL A 130 -5.36 4.34 -12.07
CA VAL A 130 -5.24 4.84 -10.70
C VAL A 130 -3.99 5.72 -10.55
N GLN A 131 -2.87 5.26 -11.07
CA GLN A 131 -1.60 6.02 -11.06
C GLN A 131 -1.75 7.35 -11.80
N THR A 132 -2.35 7.35 -12.98
CA THR A 132 -2.64 8.57 -13.75
C THR A 132 -3.58 9.50 -12.98
N GLY A 133 -4.60 8.94 -12.32
CA GLY A 133 -5.54 9.70 -11.48
C GLY A 133 -4.84 10.43 -10.34
N VAL A 134 -3.81 9.82 -9.74
CA VAL A 134 -2.97 10.48 -8.72
C VAL A 134 -2.15 11.61 -9.34
N LEU A 135 -1.44 11.34 -10.44
CA LEU A 135 -0.59 12.35 -11.09
C LEU A 135 -1.38 13.58 -11.53
N ASN A 136 -2.63 13.40 -11.98
CA ASN A 136 -3.51 14.51 -12.38
C ASN A 136 -3.96 15.38 -11.20
N GLN A 137 -3.81 14.93 -9.96
CA GLN A 137 -4.12 15.70 -8.76
C GLN A 137 -2.93 16.48 -8.22
N MET A 138 -1.71 16.22 -8.72
CA MET A 138 -0.51 16.91 -8.27
C MET A 138 -0.50 18.37 -8.76
N THR A 139 -0.07 19.29 -7.90
CA THR A 139 0.02 20.73 -8.22
C THR A 139 1.28 21.09 -8.97
N GLN A 140 2.28 20.24 -8.92
CA GLN A 140 3.52 20.34 -9.69
C GLN A 140 3.87 18.97 -10.27
N LYS A 141 4.68 18.96 -11.31
CA LYS A 141 5.21 17.69 -11.82
C LYS A 141 6.30 17.21 -10.87
N PRO A 142 6.09 16.05 -10.23
CA PRO A 142 7.07 15.47 -9.32
C PRO A 142 8.28 14.90 -10.06
#